data_d4b9e954be46ffa33c843ad9b87859f8
#
_entry.id   d4b9e954be46ffa33c843ad9b87859f8
#
_cell.length_a   1.000
_cell.length_b   1.000
_cell.length_c   1.000
_cell.angle_alpha   90.00
_cell.angle_beta   90.00
_cell.angle_gamma   90.00
#
_symmetry.space_group_name_H-M   'P 1'
#
loop_
_entity.id
_entity.type
_entity.pdbx_description
1 polymer ?
#
loop_
_entity_poly.entity_id
_entity_poly.type
_entity_poly.pdbx_seq_one_letter_code
_entity_poly.pdbx_strand_id
1 'polypeptide(L)'
;LKDEIEIMTEQTTKPAIKPDPLYQMLRHEDVDAFNASRDTMDTSHLKSGDYRGRDLRKLNAAGLDFSNAYFRNADLSGIDFRETNLRGASLMDAKVSGVYFPSELSPEEIRLSLNTGTRLRYDEKG
;
A
#
# COMPACT_ATOMS: atom_id res chain seq x y z
N LEU A 1 0.96 -31.62 1.07
CA LEU A 1 1.74 -31.53 2.29
C LEU A 1 3.00 -30.72 2.07
N LYS A 2 3.76 -31.00 1.01
CA LYS A 2 4.93 -30.20 0.67
C LYS A 2 4.55 -28.76 0.36
N ASP A 3 3.46 -28.56 -0.34
CA ASP A 3 3.01 -27.23 -0.73
C ASP A 3 2.67 -26.37 0.49
N GLU A 4 2.09 -26.97 1.51
CA GLU A 4 1.76 -26.26 2.73
C GLU A 4 3.02 -25.81 3.46
N ILE A 5 4.06 -26.63 3.51
CA ILE A 5 5.32 -26.28 4.15
C ILE A 5 6.02 -25.17 3.38
N GLU A 6 6.03 -25.23 2.06
CA GLU A 6 6.64 -24.21 1.22
C GLU A 6 5.92 -22.86 1.37
N ILE A 7 4.59 -22.88 1.39
CA ILE A 7 3.80 -21.67 1.59
C ILE A 7 4.12 -21.03 2.93
N MET A 8 4.20 -21.79 3.99
CA MET A 8 4.52 -21.27 5.31
C MET A 8 5.91 -20.64 5.35
N THR A 9 6.89 -21.25 4.71
CA THR A 9 8.25 -20.74 4.66
C THR A 9 8.31 -19.40 3.91
N GLU A 10 7.61 -19.29 2.80
CA GLU A 10 7.59 -18.08 2.01
C GLU A 10 6.91 -16.92 2.75
N GLN A 11 5.86 -17.19 3.50
CA GLN A 11 5.12 -16.17 4.23
C GLN A 11 5.92 -15.48 5.32
N THR A 12 7.03 -16.07 5.78
CA THR A 12 7.85 -15.45 6.82
C THR A 12 8.75 -14.35 6.30
N THR A 13 9.00 -14.25 4.99
CA THR A 13 9.98 -13.35 4.42
C THR A 13 9.45 -12.42 3.34
N LYS A 14 8.19 -12.57 2.92
CA LYS A 14 7.60 -11.82 1.80
C LYS A 14 6.30 -11.16 2.20
N PRO A 15 5.89 -10.09 1.48
CA PRO A 15 4.54 -9.56 1.63
C PRO A 15 3.50 -10.66 1.39
N ALA A 16 2.46 -10.64 2.17
CA ALA A 16 1.40 -11.63 2.01
C ALA A 16 0.62 -11.38 0.72
N ILE A 17 0.41 -12.42 -0.08
CA ILE A 17 -0.50 -12.38 -1.23
C ILE A 17 -1.78 -13.06 -0.80
N LYS A 18 -2.88 -12.32 -0.81
CA LYS A 18 -4.15 -12.73 -0.22
C LYS A 18 -5.18 -12.99 -1.30
N PRO A 19 -6.12 -13.94 -1.08
CA PRO A 19 -7.17 -14.21 -2.06
C PRO A 19 -8.28 -13.16 -2.08
N ASP A 20 -8.26 -12.19 -1.20
CA ASP A 20 -9.29 -11.17 -1.07
C ASP A 20 -9.57 -10.45 -2.41
N PRO A 21 -10.86 -10.33 -2.83
CA PRO A 21 -11.17 -9.76 -4.13
C PRO A 21 -10.69 -8.34 -4.34
N LEU A 22 -10.84 -7.45 -3.35
CA LEU A 22 -10.39 -6.06 -3.48
C LEU A 22 -8.87 -5.97 -3.61
N TYR A 23 -8.17 -6.77 -2.81
CA TYR A 23 -6.71 -6.84 -2.90
C TYR A 23 -6.27 -7.29 -4.29
N GLN A 24 -6.93 -8.33 -4.83
CA GLN A 24 -6.60 -8.85 -6.16
C GLN A 24 -6.88 -7.82 -7.26
N MET A 25 -7.94 -7.01 -7.13
CA MET A 25 -8.19 -5.93 -8.08
C MET A 25 -7.00 -4.97 -8.17
N LEU A 26 -6.42 -4.59 -7.03
CA LEU A 26 -5.25 -3.71 -7.02
C LEU A 26 -4.02 -4.42 -7.55
N ARG A 27 -3.84 -5.69 -7.24
CA ARG A 27 -2.74 -6.49 -7.78
C ARG A 27 -2.79 -6.59 -9.31
N HIS A 28 -3.99 -6.58 -9.89
CA HIS A 28 -4.20 -6.61 -11.34
C HIS A 28 -4.36 -5.22 -11.94
N GLU A 29 -4.13 -4.17 -11.16
CA GLU A 29 -4.23 -2.77 -11.60
C GLU A 29 -5.63 -2.39 -12.09
N ASP A 30 -6.65 -3.08 -11.62
CA ASP A 30 -8.04 -2.78 -11.94
C ASP A 30 -8.60 -1.76 -10.94
N VAL A 31 -8.07 -0.55 -11.02
CA VAL A 31 -8.39 0.52 -10.07
C VAL A 31 -9.84 0.97 -10.23
N ASP A 32 -10.36 1.00 -11.45
CA ASP A 32 -11.75 1.40 -11.66
C ASP A 32 -12.72 0.44 -10.99
N ALA A 33 -12.50 -0.87 -11.12
CA ALA A 33 -13.32 -1.87 -10.45
C ALA A 33 -13.20 -1.75 -8.93
N PHE A 34 -11.98 -1.51 -8.42
CA PHE A 34 -11.77 -1.30 -7.00
C PHE A 34 -12.57 -0.11 -6.49
N ASN A 35 -12.45 1.03 -7.16
CA ASN A 35 -13.15 2.25 -6.75
C ASN A 35 -14.66 2.07 -6.76
N ALA A 36 -15.19 1.30 -7.70
CA ALA A 36 -16.62 1.03 -7.80
C ALA A 36 -17.11 0.06 -6.71
N SER A 37 -16.24 -0.78 -6.17
CA SER A 37 -16.62 -1.87 -5.27
C SER A 37 -16.29 -1.60 -3.80
N ARG A 38 -15.37 -0.68 -3.51
CA ARG A 38 -14.79 -0.52 -2.17
C ARG A 38 -15.79 -0.21 -1.08
N ASP A 39 -16.88 0.50 -1.40
CA ASP A 39 -17.85 0.93 -0.39
C ASP A 39 -18.80 -0.19 0.04
N THR A 40 -18.88 -1.26 -0.73
CA THR A 40 -19.79 -2.38 -0.45
C THR A 40 -19.05 -3.67 -0.12
N MET A 41 -17.72 -3.67 -0.13
CA MET A 41 -16.91 -4.86 0.13
C MET A 41 -15.97 -4.62 1.31
N ASP A 42 -15.47 -5.71 1.87
CA ASP A 42 -14.55 -5.67 3.01
C ASP A 42 -13.18 -5.14 2.57
N THR A 43 -12.76 -4.00 3.11
CA THR A 43 -11.47 -3.38 2.82
C THR A 43 -10.39 -3.73 3.84
N SER A 44 -10.66 -4.61 4.81
CA SER A 44 -9.73 -4.87 5.91
C SER A 44 -8.48 -5.65 5.53
N HIS A 45 -8.42 -6.21 4.33
CA HIS A 45 -7.32 -7.07 3.89
C HIS A 45 -6.27 -6.35 3.04
N LEU A 46 -6.29 -5.02 2.98
CA LEU A 46 -5.35 -4.27 2.15
C LEU A 46 -4.01 -4.02 2.85
N LYS A 47 -4.00 -4.00 4.16
CA LYS A 47 -2.78 -3.78 4.95
C LYS A 47 -1.77 -4.90 4.71
N SER A 48 -0.50 -4.59 4.81
CA SER A 48 0.62 -5.50 4.59
C SER A 48 0.66 -6.11 3.20
N GLY A 49 -0.11 -5.57 2.26
CA GLY A 49 -0.22 -6.11 0.91
C GLY A 49 1.00 -5.82 0.06
N ASP A 50 1.14 -6.60 -1.01
CA ASP A 50 2.20 -6.46 -2.00
C ASP A 50 1.68 -5.70 -3.22
N TYR A 51 2.01 -4.41 -3.27
CA TYR A 51 1.64 -3.54 -4.39
C TYR A 51 2.87 -3.11 -5.20
N ARG A 52 3.96 -3.85 -5.05
CA ARG A 52 5.22 -3.49 -5.73
C ARG A 52 5.03 -3.49 -7.24
N GLY A 53 5.49 -2.41 -7.86
CA GLY A 53 5.46 -2.26 -9.31
C GLY A 53 4.08 -2.05 -9.91
N ARG A 54 3.04 -1.87 -9.10
CA ARG A 54 1.68 -1.71 -9.63
C ARG A 54 1.40 -0.26 -10.00
N ASP A 55 0.61 -0.08 -11.05
CA ASP A 55 0.05 1.21 -11.41
C ASP A 55 -1.27 1.39 -10.67
N LEU A 56 -1.25 2.23 -9.64
CA LEU A 56 -2.42 2.48 -8.79
C LEU A 56 -2.96 3.90 -8.96
N ARG A 57 -2.58 4.58 -10.04
CA ARG A 57 -3.10 5.92 -10.28
C ARG A 57 -4.62 5.92 -10.29
N LYS A 58 -5.21 7.03 -9.82
CA LYS A 58 -6.66 7.23 -9.70
C LYS A 58 -7.32 6.41 -8.59
N LEU A 59 -6.54 5.69 -7.78
CA LEU A 59 -7.09 4.97 -6.63
C LEU A 59 -7.81 5.93 -5.69
N ASN A 60 -9.02 5.59 -5.29
CA ASN A 60 -9.72 6.26 -4.21
C ASN A 60 -9.28 5.63 -2.89
N ALA A 61 -8.31 6.25 -2.23
CA ALA A 61 -7.69 5.72 -1.03
C ALA A 61 -8.32 6.23 0.27
N ALA A 62 -9.34 7.07 0.20
CA ALA A 62 -9.93 7.68 1.39
C ALA A 62 -10.43 6.63 2.39
N GLY A 63 -9.98 6.75 3.64
CA GLY A 63 -10.41 5.86 4.72
C GLY A 63 -9.81 4.47 4.69
N LEU A 64 -8.88 4.18 3.79
CA LEU A 64 -8.30 2.84 3.68
C LEU A 64 -7.10 2.65 4.61
N ASP A 65 -6.87 1.40 4.99
CA ASP A 65 -5.72 1.00 5.78
C ASP A 65 -4.71 0.27 4.89
N PHE A 66 -3.62 0.98 4.55
CA PHE A 66 -2.47 0.42 3.85
C PHE A 66 -1.26 0.33 4.77
N SER A 67 -1.49 0.21 6.08
CA SER A 67 -0.38 0.07 7.01
C SER A 67 0.48 -1.14 6.64
N ASN A 68 1.79 -0.98 6.77
CA ASN A 68 2.78 -2.01 6.46
C ASN A 68 2.74 -2.52 5.01
N ALA A 69 2.10 -1.80 4.10
CA ALA A 69 2.04 -2.18 2.69
C ALA A 69 3.37 -1.93 1.98
N TYR A 70 3.60 -2.62 0.88
CA TYR A 70 4.82 -2.53 0.08
C TYR A 70 4.49 -1.88 -1.25
N PHE A 71 4.99 -0.66 -1.46
CA PHE A 71 4.76 0.12 -2.69
C PHE A 71 6.03 0.32 -3.51
N ARG A 72 7.03 -0.52 -3.34
CA ARG A 72 8.28 -0.38 -4.09
C ARG A 72 8.01 -0.34 -5.59
N ASN A 73 8.53 0.69 -6.25
CA ASN A 73 8.36 0.90 -7.70
C ASN A 73 6.91 1.07 -8.17
N ALA A 74 5.96 1.26 -7.25
CA ALA A 74 4.57 1.49 -7.64
C ALA A 74 4.40 2.90 -8.21
N ASP A 75 3.44 3.08 -9.10
CA ASP A 75 3.04 4.41 -9.55
C ASP A 75 1.84 4.87 -8.74
N LEU A 76 2.09 5.81 -7.83
CA LEU A 76 1.07 6.37 -6.93
C LEU A 76 0.71 7.80 -7.32
N SER A 77 1.17 8.26 -8.48
CA SER A 77 1.05 9.66 -8.88
C SER A 77 -0.39 10.16 -8.77
N GLY A 78 -0.55 11.31 -8.14
CA GLY A 78 -1.83 12.00 -8.02
C GLY A 78 -2.80 11.45 -6.98
N ILE A 79 -2.47 10.38 -6.28
CA ILE A 79 -3.36 9.82 -5.26
C ILE A 79 -3.43 10.74 -4.04
N ASP A 80 -4.62 10.88 -3.49
CA ASP A 80 -4.83 11.58 -2.22
C ASP A 80 -4.84 10.57 -1.07
N PHE A 81 -3.75 10.54 -0.29
CA PHE A 81 -3.60 9.68 0.87
C PHE A 81 -3.87 10.39 2.20
N ARG A 82 -4.44 11.59 2.19
CA ARG A 82 -4.59 12.37 3.43
C ARG A 82 -5.43 11.66 4.49
N GLU A 83 -6.37 10.83 4.07
CA GLU A 83 -7.23 10.07 4.99
C GLU A 83 -6.93 8.57 4.95
N THR A 84 -5.72 8.21 4.57
CA THR A 84 -5.27 6.83 4.45
C THR A 84 -4.25 6.51 5.53
N ASN A 85 -4.33 5.33 6.12
CA ASN A 85 -3.30 4.88 7.05
C ASN A 85 -2.13 4.29 6.26
N LEU A 86 -0.98 4.98 6.29
CA LEU A 86 0.25 4.54 5.64
C LEU A 86 1.34 4.15 6.64
N ARG A 87 1.00 3.96 7.92
CA ARG A 87 1.99 3.61 8.96
C ARG A 87 2.74 2.35 8.57
N GLY A 88 4.05 2.41 8.59
CA GLY A 88 4.89 1.26 8.32
C GLY A 88 4.97 0.86 6.85
N ALA A 89 4.31 1.58 5.95
CA ALA A 89 4.43 1.30 4.51
C ALA A 89 5.82 1.67 4.00
N SER A 90 6.26 1.03 2.93
CA SER A 90 7.53 1.33 2.26
C SER A 90 7.26 1.87 0.87
N LEU A 91 7.94 2.98 0.52
CA LEU A 91 7.74 3.69 -0.74
C LEU A 91 8.95 3.61 -1.67
N MET A 92 9.90 2.72 -1.46
CA MET A 92 11.16 2.74 -2.20
C MET A 92 10.94 2.83 -3.71
N ASP A 93 11.52 3.88 -4.32
CA ASP A 93 11.45 4.13 -5.76
C ASP A 93 10.03 4.28 -6.32
N ALA A 94 9.03 4.53 -5.48
CA ALA A 94 7.67 4.78 -5.95
C ALA A 94 7.58 6.14 -6.65
N LYS A 95 6.66 6.26 -7.60
CA LYS A 95 6.35 7.54 -8.24
C LYS A 95 5.27 8.23 -7.43
N VAL A 96 5.58 9.41 -6.93
CA VAL A 96 4.71 10.13 -6.00
C VAL A 96 4.38 11.55 -6.45
N SER A 97 4.55 11.86 -7.73
CA SER A 97 4.21 13.19 -8.26
C SER A 97 2.75 13.51 -7.96
N GLY A 98 2.50 14.67 -7.34
CA GLY A 98 1.14 15.12 -7.05
C GLY A 98 0.42 14.32 -5.98
N VAL A 99 1.11 13.48 -5.23
CA VAL A 99 0.51 12.74 -4.11
C VAL A 99 0.29 13.69 -2.94
N TYR A 100 -0.89 13.57 -2.31
CA TYR A 100 -1.15 14.23 -1.02
C TYR A 100 -0.94 13.20 0.08
N PHE A 101 0.04 13.43 0.95
CA PHE A 101 0.34 12.54 2.06
C PHE A 101 -0.41 12.95 3.34
N PRO A 102 -0.62 12.01 4.27
CA PRO A 102 -1.13 12.35 5.59
C PRO A 102 -0.25 13.40 6.27
N SER A 103 -0.86 14.33 6.99
CA SER A 103 -0.12 15.43 7.63
C SER A 103 0.87 14.96 8.69
N GLU A 104 0.69 13.76 9.22
CA GLU A 104 1.58 13.16 10.20
C GLU A 104 2.91 12.68 9.61
N LEU A 105 3.01 12.62 8.28
CA LEU A 105 4.26 12.25 7.62
C LEU A 105 5.06 13.49 7.25
N SER A 106 6.25 13.62 7.82
CA SER A 106 7.15 14.72 7.46
C SER A 106 7.74 14.51 6.06
N PRO A 107 8.13 15.60 5.37
CA PRO A 107 8.84 15.47 4.10
C PRO A 107 10.11 14.63 4.20
N GLU A 108 10.83 14.72 5.31
CA GLU A 108 12.05 13.94 5.55
C GLU A 108 11.75 12.46 5.61
N GLU A 109 10.66 12.09 6.29
CA GLU A 109 10.26 10.69 6.43
C GLU A 109 9.85 10.10 5.08
N ILE A 110 9.10 10.86 4.30
CA ILE A 110 8.70 10.46 2.94
C ILE A 110 9.94 10.25 2.07
N ARG A 111 10.87 11.21 2.08
CA ARG A 111 12.11 11.14 1.29
C ARG A 111 12.95 9.93 1.71
N LEU A 112 13.06 9.69 3.01
CA LEU A 112 13.83 8.56 3.51
C LEU A 112 13.27 7.23 2.99
N SER A 113 11.95 7.07 3.03
CA SER A 113 11.32 5.86 2.52
C SER A 113 11.49 5.70 1.00
N LEU A 114 11.35 6.79 0.25
CA LEU A 114 11.57 6.77 -1.21
C LEU A 114 12.99 6.37 -1.59
N ASN A 115 13.97 6.81 -0.82
CA ASN A 115 15.38 6.60 -1.16
C ASN A 115 15.95 5.30 -0.59
N THR A 116 15.47 4.84 0.55
CA THR A 116 16.09 3.72 1.27
C THR A 116 15.13 2.58 1.57
N GLY A 117 13.83 2.76 1.32
CA GLY A 117 12.84 1.72 1.58
C GLY A 117 12.48 1.55 3.04
N THR A 118 12.86 2.50 3.90
CA THR A 118 12.47 2.43 5.31
C THR A 118 10.96 2.55 5.46
N ARG A 119 10.43 1.96 6.52
CA ARG A 119 9.00 2.02 6.81
C ARG A 119 8.62 3.39 7.33
N LEU A 120 7.51 3.92 6.85
CA LEU A 120 7.02 5.25 7.22
C LEU A 120 6.65 5.31 8.69
N ARG A 121 7.17 6.32 9.38
CA ARG A 121 6.88 6.59 10.78
C ARG A 121 6.10 7.89 10.88
N TYR A 122 4.99 7.85 11.60
CA TYR A 122 4.16 9.04 11.80
C TYR A 122 4.71 9.88 12.94
N ASP A 123 4.65 11.20 12.76
CA ASP A 123 4.92 12.15 13.82
C ASP A 123 3.61 12.37 14.59
N GLU A 124 3.57 11.83 15.80
CA GLU A 124 2.34 11.85 16.62
C GLU A 124 2.35 12.92 17.70
N LYS A 125 3.15 13.93 17.55
CA LYS A 125 3.06 15.07 18.44
C LYS A 125 1.71 15.73 18.22
N GLY A 126 0.82 15.33 19.01
CA GLY A 126 -0.58 15.62 18.94
C GLY A 126 -0.98 17.00 18.90
#